data_fe880e1b34160f1867db91bc9f35fecc
#
_entry.id   fe880e1b34160f1867db91bc9f35fecc
#
_cell.length_a   1.000
_cell.length_b   1.000
_cell.length_c   1.000
_cell.angle_alpha   90.00
_cell.angle_beta   90.00
_cell.angle_gamma   90.00
#
_symmetry.space_group_name_H-M   'P 1'
#
loop_
_entity.id
_entity.type
_entity.pdbx_description
1 polymer ?
#
loop_
_entity_poly.entity_id
_entity_poly.type
_entity_poly.pdbx_seq_one_letter_code
_entity_poly.pdbx_strand_id
1 'polypeptide(L)'
;MIRAEKITKRYQRREGPVLALADVSLEVAEGEFISIVGPSGCGKSTLLMTLGCLIRPTEGKVWLDGRSVYDLSHDEAAALRLKTIGFVFQTFNLVPYLTALENVQIPLYLSGVSPTQQQERAEHLLDKVGLGDRLSHKPSELSVGQQQRVALARTLANRPRLILADEPTGNLDPALAEEMLDHLEELHQEGVTVVMVTHDPRMAARAQRQLRLVEGRVSATEAVNTR
;
A
#
# COMPACT_ATOMS: atom_id res chain seq x y z
N MET A 1 5.11 10.86 9.85
CA MET A 1 4.42 10.50 8.59
C MET A 1 2.93 10.24 8.77
N ILE A 2 2.52 9.20 9.52
CA ILE A 2 1.12 8.88 9.83
C ILE A 2 0.88 8.98 11.32
N ARG A 3 -0.28 9.55 11.75
CA ARG A 3 -0.79 9.45 13.10
C ARG A 3 -2.27 9.08 13.05
N ALA A 4 -2.66 8.03 13.73
CA ALA A 4 -4.03 7.59 13.90
C ALA A 4 -4.40 7.64 15.38
N GLU A 5 -5.55 8.22 15.71
CA GLU A 5 -6.03 8.36 17.08
C GLU A 5 -7.45 7.81 17.20
N LYS A 6 -7.61 6.83 18.09
CA LYS A 6 -8.90 6.23 18.49
C LYS A 6 -9.75 5.80 17.31
N ILE A 7 -9.12 5.22 16.28
CA ILE A 7 -9.80 4.78 15.07
C ILE A 7 -10.75 3.63 15.40
N THR A 8 -12.02 3.86 15.15
CA THR A 8 -13.08 2.84 15.21
C THR A 8 -13.73 2.72 13.84
N LYS A 9 -13.93 1.49 13.36
CA LYS A 9 -14.66 1.22 12.12
C LYS A 9 -15.71 0.16 12.33
N ARG A 10 -16.98 0.53 12.10
CA ARG A 10 -18.14 -0.35 12.09
C ARG A 10 -18.70 -0.45 10.68
N TYR A 11 -18.96 -1.67 10.24
CA TYR A 11 -19.67 -1.94 8.99
C TYR A 11 -21.09 -2.40 9.33
N GLN A 12 -22.08 -1.85 8.65
CA GLN A 12 -23.45 -2.34 8.73
C GLN A 12 -23.59 -3.54 7.80
N ARG A 13 -23.96 -4.70 8.32
CA ARG A 13 -24.28 -5.90 7.55
C ARG A 13 -25.72 -6.32 7.83
N ARG A 14 -26.29 -7.19 6.98
CA ARG A 14 -27.66 -7.72 7.15
C ARG A 14 -27.80 -8.47 8.48
N GLU A 15 -26.75 -9.12 8.95
CA GLU A 15 -26.70 -9.93 10.18
C GLU A 15 -26.36 -9.09 11.42
N GLY A 16 -26.24 -7.77 11.29
CA GLY A 16 -25.87 -6.84 12.35
C GLY A 16 -24.54 -6.12 12.12
N PRO A 17 -24.21 -5.16 12.97
CA PRO A 17 -22.98 -4.38 12.84
C PRO A 17 -21.74 -5.23 13.15
N VAL A 18 -20.73 -5.14 12.28
CA VAL A 18 -19.42 -5.76 12.48
C VAL A 18 -18.42 -4.68 12.87
N LEU A 19 -17.78 -4.83 14.02
CA LEU A 19 -16.72 -3.96 14.51
C LEU A 19 -15.38 -4.46 13.92
N ALA A 20 -14.89 -3.75 12.91
CA ALA A 20 -13.64 -4.12 12.25
C ALA A 20 -12.40 -3.49 12.91
N LEU A 21 -12.53 -2.29 13.49
CA LEU A 21 -11.50 -1.61 14.28
C LEU A 21 -12.15 -1.03 15.53
N ALA A 22 -11.46 -1.11 16.66
CA ALA A 22 -11.93 -0.69 17.96
C ALA A 22 -10.84 0.10 18.71
N ASP A 23 -10.96 1.42 18.71
CA ASP A 23 -10.09 2.34 19.46
C ASP A 23 -8.59 2.16 19.13
N VAL A 24 -8.26 2.03 17.84
CA VAL A 24 -6.89 1.86 17.38
C VAL A 24 -6.17 3.18 17.35
N SER A 25 -5.04 3.28 18.05
CA SER A 25 -4.12 4.42 18.00
C SER A 25 -2.73 3.93 17.65
N LEU A 26 -2.10 4.60 16.69
CA LEU A 26 -0.72 4.29 16.26
C LEU A 26 -0.07 5.51 15.59
N GLU A 27 1.25 5.50 15.60
CA GLU A 27 2.08 6.45 14.86
C GLU A 27 3.08 5.68 13.99
N VAL A 28 3.35 6.21 12.81
CA VAL A 28 4.40 5.74 11.90
C VAL A 28 5.28 6.93 11.56
N ALA A 29 6.56 6.83 11.90
CA ALA A 29 7.54 7.87 11.60
C ALA A 29 7.83 7.91 10.08
N GLU A 30 8.39 9.03 9.62
CA GLU A 30 8.89 9.11 8.24
C GLU A 30 10.11 8.20 8.08
N GLY A 31 10.18 7.47 6.96
CA GLY A 31 11.23 6.50 6.71
C GLY A 31 11.16 5.23 7.57
N GLU A 32 10.08 4.98 8.30
CA GLU A 32 9.92 3.76 9.10
C GLU A 32 9.32 2.64 8.25
N PHE A 33 9.80 1.41 8.43
CA PHE A 33 9.17 0.21 7.90
C PHE A 33 8.50 -0.56 9.04
N ILE A 34 7.16 -0.62 9.01
CA ILE A 34 6.39 -1.38 9.98
C ILE A 34 5.59 -2.49 9.31
N SER A 35 5.38 -3.59 10.06
CA SER A 35 4.44 -4.64 9.68
C SER A 35 3.27 -4.71 10.66
N ILE A 36 2.06 -4.95 10.13
CA ILE A 36 0.84 -5.18 10.90
C ILE A 36 0.46 -6.65 10.72
N VAL A 37 0.56 -7.41 11.81
CA VAL A 37 0.30 -8.85 11.83
C VAL A 37 -0.95 -9.19 12.63
N GLY A 38 -1.58 -10.32 12.32
CA GLY A 38 -2.74 -10.81 13.06
C GLY A 38 -3.53 -11.84 12.27
N PRO A 39 -4.48 -12.54 12.90
CA PRO A 39 -5.29 -13.56 12.25
C PRO A 39 -6.14 -13.00 11.10
N SER A 40 -6.60 -13.86 10.21
CA SER A 40 -7.52 -13.48 9.14
C SER A 40 -8.79 -12.85 9.73
N GLY A 41 -9.28 -11.77 9.10
CA GLY A 41 -10.49 -11.08 9.53
C GLY A 41 -10.33 -10.16 10.75
N CYS A 42 -9.15 -10.02 11.37
CA CYS A 42 -8.96 -9.17 12.54
C CYS A 42 -8.96 -7.65 12.27
N GLY A 43 -9.10 -7.21 10.99
CA GLY A 43 -9.20 -5.79 10.64
C GLY A 43 -7.96 -5.19 9.96
N LYS A 44 -6.91 -5.96 9.63
CA LYS A 44 -5.65 -5.46 9.05
C LYS A 44 -5.84 -4.63 7.78
N SER A 45 -6.51 -5.18 6.77
CA SER A 45 -6.79 -4.45 5.52
C SER A 45 -7.68 -3.24 5.75
N THR A 46 -8.66 -3.33 6.68
CA THR A 46 -9.48 -2.17 7.07
C THR A 46 -8.61 -1.07 7.68
N LEU A 47 -7.67 -1.41 8.55
CA LEU A 47 -6.73 -0.45 9.13
C LEU A 47 -5.87 0.18 8.04
N LEU A 48 -5.22 -0.64 7.19
CA LEU A 48 -4.40 -0.16 6.09
C LEU A 48 -5.16 0.81 5.17
N MET A 49 -6.37 0.44 4.75
CA MET A 49 -7.22 1.28 3.89
C MET A 49 -7.69 2.56 4.59
N THR A 50 -7.86 2.53 5.94
CA THR A 50 -8.18 3.71 6.72
C THR A 50 -6.98 4.65 6.81
N LEU A 51 -5.77 4.13 7.06
CA LEU A 51 -4.53 4.91 7.03
C LEU A 51 -4.27 5.49 5.64
N GLY A 52 -4.62 4.76 4.60
CA GLY A 52 -4.48 5.15 3.19
C GLY A 52 -5.59 6.07 2.66
N CYS A 53 -6.47 6.58 3.51
CA CYS A 53 -7.54 7.51 3.13
C CYS A 53 -8.55 6.93 2.11
N LEU A 54 -8.69 5.60 2.05
CA LEU A 54 -9.66 4.92 1.19
C LEU A 54 -10.98 4.63 1.93
N ILE A 55 -10.91 4.40 3.23
CA ILE A 55 -12.08 4.09 4.06
C ILE A 55 -12.12 5.07 5.22
N ARG A 56 -13.17 5.90 5.27
CA ARG A 56 -13.40 6.79 6.43
C ARG A 56 -13.70 5.97 7.68
N PRO A 57 -13.04 6.23 8.81
CA PRO A 57 -13.40 5.61 10.09
C PRO A 57 -14.80 6.06 10.54
N THR A 58 -15.42 5.29 11.43
CA THR A 58 -16.67 5.68 12.08
C THR A 58 -16.41 6.71 13.18
N GLU A 59 -15.30 6.56 13.89
CA GLU A 59 -14.83 7.44 14.95
C GLU A 59 -13.30 7.55 14.89
N GLY A 60 -12.75 8.61 15.47
CA GLY A 60 -11.32 8.87 15.49
C GLY A 60 -10.84 9.68 14.29
N LYS A 61 -9.53 9.94 14.25
CA LYS A 61 -8.89 10.77 13.22
C LYS A 61 -7.60 10.15 12.70
N VAL A 62 -7.31 10.42 11.43
CA VAL A 62 -6.02 10.08 10.80
C VAL A 62 -5.39 11.35 10.26
N TRP A 63 -4.11 11.52 10.55
CA TRP A 63 -3.27 12.57 9.97
C TRP A 63 -2.22 11.95 9.07
N LEU A 64 -2.01 12.57 7.93
CA LEU A 64 -0.94 12.28 6.99
C LEU A 64 -0.14 13.57 6.79
N ASP A 65 1.13 13.56 7.13
CA ASP A 65 2.00 14.74 7.12
C ASP A 65 1.40 15.94 7.87
N GLY A 66 0.82 15.68 9.04
CA GLY A 66 0.21 16.70 9.90
C GLY A 66 -1.16 17.22 9.43
N ARG A 67 -1.68 16.74 8.30
CA ARG A 67 -3.02 17.11 7.79
C ARG A 67 -4.04 16.07 8.22
N SER A 68 -5.13 16.50 8.84
CA SER A 68 -6.27 15.64 9.18
C SER A 68 -7.00 15.25 7.89
N VAL A 69 -6.87 13.99 7.49
CA VAL A 69 -7.26 13.53 6.15
C VAL A 69 -8.77 13.54 5.94
N TYR A 70 -9.51 13.17 6.97
CA TYR A 70 -10.97 13.05 6.86
C TYR A 70 -11.72 14.36 7.11
N ASP A 71 -11.00 15.45 7.43
CA ASP A 71 -11.51 16.82 7.47
C ASP A 71 -11.35 17.52 6.10
N LEU A 72 -10.62 16.92 5.15
CA LEU A 72 -10.47 17.39 3.76
C LEU A 72 -11.72 17.07 2.93
N SER A 73 -11.95 17.84 1.88
CA SER A 73 -12.87 17.48 0.82
C SER A 73 -12.43 16.20 0.09
N HIS A 74 -13.35 15.56 -0.65
CA HIS A 74 -13.03 14.35 -1.41
C HIS A 74 -11.88 14.57 -2.41
N ASP A 75 -11.87 15.71 -3.10
CA ASP A 75 -10.86 16.05 -4.10
C ASP A 75 -9.49 16.32 -3.46
N GLU A 76 -9.46 17.06 -2.34
CA GLU A 76 -8.24 17.32 -1.60
C GLU A 76 -7.64 16.04 -1.02
N ALA A 77 -8.47 15.15 -0.46
CA ALA A 77 -8.04 13.85 0.04
C ALA A 77 -7.52 12.94 -1.09
N ALA A 78 -8.17 12.97 -2.27
CA ALA A 78 -7.73 12.24 -3.45
C ALA A 78 -6.39 12.77 -3.97
N ALA A 79 -6.22 14.09 -4.07
CA ALA A 79 -4.97 14.73 -4.48
C ALA A 79 -3.82 14.43 -3.50
N LEU A 80 -4.08 14.51 -2.19
CA LEU A 80 -3.10 14.16 -1.15
C LEU A 80 -2.67 12.70 -1.28
N ARG A 81 -3.62 11.77 -1.40
CA ARG A 81 -3.37 10.34 -1.58
C ARG A 81 -2.52 10.07 -2.83
N LEU A 82 -2.94 10.63 -3.96
CA LEU A 82 -2.29 10.45 -5.26
C LEU A 82 -0.82 10.93 -5.24
N LYS A 83 -0.54 12.01 -4.51
CA LYS A 83 0.80 12.58 -4.38
C LYS A 83 1.68 11.85 -3.39
N THR A 84 1.10 11.27 -2.33
CA THR A 84 1.87 10.83 -1.16
C THR A 84 1.94 9.32 -1.04
N ILE A 85 0.90 8.59 -1.47
CA ILE A 85 0.70 7.17 -1.15
C ILE A 85 0.80 6.31 -2.41
N GLY A 86 1.61 5.26 -2.34
CA GLY A 86 1.59 4.14 -3.25
C GLY A 86 0.91 2.94 -2.59
N PHE A 87 0.05 2.23 -3.32
CA PHE A 87 -0.60 1.02 -2.84
C PHE A 87 -0.07 -0.22 -3.56
N VAL A 88 0.26 -1.24 -2.79
CA VAL A 88 0.54 -2.60 -3.26
C VAL A 88 -0.53 -3.51 -2.71
N PHE A 89 -1.26 -4.21 -3.57
CA PHE A 89 -2.34 -5.11 -3.19
C PHE A 89 -2.00 -6.56 -3.50
N GLN A 90 -2.58 -7.49 -2.76
CA GLN A 90 -2.46 -8.92 -2.99
C GLN A 90 -2.88 -9.35 -4.42
N THR A 91 -3.95 -8.75 -4.94
CA THR A 91 -4.35 -8.87 -6.35
C THR A 91 -3.90 -7.61 -7.06
N PHE A 92 -2.98 -7.68 -7.95
CA PHE A 92 -2.26 -6.54 -8.58
C PHE A 92 -3.15 -5.38 -9.03
N ASN A 93 -4.46 -5.58 -9.15
CA ASN A 93 -5.47 -4.59 -9.54
C ASN A 93 -5.09 -3.81 -10.81
N LEU A 94 -4.47 -4.52 -11.76
CA LEU A 94 -4.23 -3.97 -13.09
C LEU A 94 -5.55 -3.84 -13.85
N VAL A 95 -5.66 -2.78 -14.63
CA VAL A 95 -6.81 -2.59 -15.53
C VAL A 95 -6.63 -3.54 -16.71
N PRO A 96 -7.50 -4.56 -16.90
CA PRO A 96 -7.22 -5.71 -17.75
C PRO A 96 -7.19 -5.40 -19.25
N TYR A 97 -7.79 -4.31 -19.69
CA TYR A 97 -7.83 -3.87 -21.09
C TYR A 97 -6.79 -2.83 -21.43
N LEU A 98 -6.05 -2.31 -20.45
CA LEU A 98 -4.92 -1.42 -20.65
C LEU A 98 -3.62 -2.22 -20.74
N THR A 99 -2.68 -1.71 -21.52
CA THR A 99 -1.31 -2.25 -21.61
C THR A 99 -0.52 -2.04 -20.31
N ALA A 100 0.65 -2.65 -20.20
CA ALA A 100 1.58 -2.42 -19.09
C ALA A 100 1.92 -0.93 -18.96
N LEU A 101 2.27 -0.29 -20.07
CA LEU A 101 2.56 1.14 -20.13
C LEU A 101 1.39 1.99 -19.64
N GLU A 102 0.20 1.76 -20.19
CA GLU A 102 -1.00 2.52 -19.84
C GLU A 102 -1.39 2.33 -18.38
N ASN A 103 -1.22 1.12 -17.81
CA ASN A 103 -1.44 0.88 -16.38
C ASN A 103 -0.52 1.76 -15.52
N VAL A 104 0.75 1.90 -15.89
CA VAL A 104 1.72 2.75 -15.16
C VAL A 104 1.43 4.24 -15.36
N GLN A 105 0.87 4.63 -16.51
CA GLN A 105 0.51 6.03 -16.80
C GLN A 105 -0.71 6.53 -16.01
N ILE A 106 -1.62 5.65 -15.54
CA ILE A 106 -2.84 6.06 -14.83
C ILE A 106 -2.59 7.09 -13.72
N PRO A 107 -1.71 6.85 -12.73
CA PRO A 107 -1.49 7.81 -11.64
C PRO A 107 -0.84 9.12 -12.15
N LEU A 108 -0.04 9.08 -13.19
CA LEU A 108 0.58 10.26 -13.80
C LEU A 108 -0.48 11.12 -14.50
N TYR A 109 -1.38 10.49 -15.26
CA TYR A 109 -2.51 11.16 -15.89
C TYR A 109 -3.40 11.87 -14.85
N LEU A 110 -3.77 11.17 -13.78
CA LEU A 110 -4.57 11.72 -12.70
C LEU A 110 -3.87 12.87 -11.95
N SER A 111 -2.54 12.91 -11.98
CA SER A 111 -1.73 14.00 -11.40
C SER A 111 -1.56 15.19 -12.35
N GLY A 112 -2.14 15.15 -13.56
CA GLY A 112 -2.04 16.23 -14.54
C GLY A 112 -0.67 16.34 -15.21
N VAL A 113 0.14 15.28 -15.18
CA VAL A 113 1.45 15.21 -15.87
C VAL A 113 1.20 15.24 -17.39
N SER A 114 2.06 15.93 -18.16
CA SER A 114 1.93 15.99 -19.61
C SER A 114 2.09 14.62 -20.29
N PRO A 115 1.41 14.34 -21.42
CA PRO A 115 1.49 13.04 -22.09
C PRO A 115 2.92 12.56 -22.39
N THR A 116 3.81 13.45 -22.80
CA THR A 116 5.23 13.13 -23.06
C THR A 116 5.93 12.67 -21.78
N GLN A 117 5.76 13.40 -20.69
CA GLN A 117 6.34 13.03 -19.38
C GLN A 117 5.73 11.75 -18.80
N GLN A 118 4.43 11.49 -19.04
CA GLN A 118 3.79 10.23 -18.67
C GLN A 118 4.47 9.05 -19.38
N GLN A 119 4.68 9.19 -20.69
CA GLN A 119 5.33 8.18 -21.53
C GLN A 119 6.75 7.88 -21.02
N GLU A 120 7.60 8.91 -20.97
CA GLU A 120 8.99 8.80 -20.54
C GLU A 120 9.11 8.18 -19.13
N ARG A 121 8.29 8.63 -18.19
CA ARG A 121 8.32 8.13 -16.81
C ARG A 121 7.86 6.69 -16.72
N ALA A 122 6.78 6.32 -17.42
CA ALA A 122 6.25 4.96 -17.41
C ALA A 122 7.21 3.96 -18.09
N GLU A 123 7.80 4.33 -19.23
CA GLU A 123 8.83 3.52 -19.91
C GLU A 123 10.03 3.29 -18.98
N HIS A 124 10.57 4.35 -18.39
CA HIS A 124 11.68 4.25 -17.45
C HIS A 124 11.38 3.31 -16.26
N LEU A 125 10.17 3.38 -15.69
CA LEU A 125 9.79 2.51 -14.56
C LEU A 125 9.63 1.06 -14.98
N LEU A 126 9.06 0.81 -16.16
CA LEU A 126 8.93 -0.54 -16.70
C LEU A 126 10.29 -1.14 -17.07
N ASP A 127 11.20 -0.34 -17.60
CA ASP A 127 12.57 -0.76 -17.85
C ASP A 127 13.31 -1.11 -16.54
N LYS A 128 13.18 -0.26 -15.51
CA LYS A 128 13.77 -0.50 -14.17
C LYS A 128 13.32 -1.83 -13.56
N VAL A 129 12.10 -2.29 -13.84
CA VAL A 129 11.59 -3.59 -13.38
C VAL A 129 11.75 -4.72 -14.43
N GLY A 130 12.57 -4.50 -15.46
CA GLY A 130 12.89 -5.51 -16.48
C GLY A 130 11.73 -5.84 -17.42
N LEU A 131 10.88 -4.87 -17.74
CA LEU A 131 9.72 -5.01 -18.63
C LEU A 131 9.73 -4.01 -19.81
N GLY A 132 10.90 -3.48 -20.16
CA GLY A 132 11.06 -2.54 -21.29
C GLY A 132 10.62 -3.11 -22.63
N ASP A 133 10.68 -4.43 -22.83
CA ASP A 133 10.23 -5.15 -24.02
C ASP A 133 8.74 -5.56 -23.97
N ARG A 134 8.01 -5.22 -22.90
CA ARG A 134 6.63 -5.62 -22.64
C ARG A 134 5.63 -4.45 -22.55
N LEU A 135 6.01 -3.27 -22.95
CA LEU A 135 5.22 -2.03 -22.79
C LEU A 135 3.78 -2.14 -23.33
N SER A 136 3.62 -2.78 -24.49
CA SER A 136 2.34 -2.95 -25.20
C SER A 136 1.52 -4.18 -24.77
N HIS A 137 2.06 -5.04 -23.89
CA HIS A 137 1.38 -6.25 -23.44
C HIS A 137 0.27 -5.90 -22.44
N LYS A 138 -0.86 -6.59 -22.55
CA LYS A 138 -1.96 -6.51 -21.56
C LYS A 138 -1.73 -7.49 -20.41
N PRO A 139 -2.36 -7.30 -19.25
CA PRO A 139 -2.21 -8.21 -18.12
C PRO A 139 -2.42 -9.69 -18.45
N SER A 140 -3.36 -10.01 -19.35
CA SER A 140 -3.62 -11.40 -19.79
C SER A 140 -2.46 -12.03 -20.59
N GLU A 141 -1.53 -11.24 -21.07
CA GLU A 141 -0.37 -11.65 -21.86
C GLU A 141 0.93 -11.70 -21.03
N LEU A 142 0.82 -11.37 -19.73
CA LEU A 142 1.92 -11.30 -18.78
C LEU A 142 1.84 -12.43 -17.76
N SER A 143 3.01 -12.98 -17.38
CA SER A 143 3.08 -13.90 -16.24
C SER A 143 2.69 -13.20 -14.93
N VAL A 144 2.41 -13.97 -13.87
CA VAL A 144 2.07 -13.45 -12.54
C VAL A 144 3.16 -12.49 -12.03
N GLY A 145 4.45 -12.88 -12.12
CA GLY A 145 5.56 -12.02 -11.72
C GLY A 145 5.70 -10.76 -12.57
N GLN A 146 5.40 -10.85 -13.89
CA GLN A 146 5.39 -9.67 -14.75
C GLN A 146 4.25 -8.71 -14.40
N GLN A 147 3.04 -9.22 -14.12
CA GLN A 147 1.92 -8.40 -13.65
C GLN A 147 2.24 -7.70 -12.32
N GLN A 148 2.88 -8.39 -11.40
CA GLN A 148 3.36 -7.84 -10.15
C GLN A 148 4.33 -6.67 -10.37
N ARG A 149 5.32 -6.85 -11.25
CA ARG A 149 6.29 -5.80 -11.58
C ARG A 149 5.64 -4.59 -12.26
N VAL A 150 4.62 -4.79 -13.11
CA VAL A 150 3.81 -3.68 -13.63
C VAL A 150 3.08 -2.94 -12.50
N ALA A 151 2.48 -3.67 -11.55
CA ALA A 151 1.79 -3.06 -10.41
C ALA A 151 2.76 -2.28 -9.51
N LEU A 152 3.98 -2.79 -9.30
CA LEU A 152 5.04 -2.08 -8.57
C LEU A 152 5.46 -0.81 -9.31
N ALA A 153 5.71 -0.87 -10.62
CA ALA A 153 6.04 0.29 -11.44
C ALA A 153 4.93 1.36 -11.38
N ARG A 154 3.66 0.95 -11.47
CA ARG A 154 2.52 1.84 -11.30
C ARG A 154 2.48 2.49 -9.90
N THR A 155 2.76 1.74 -8.86
CA THR A 155 2.84 2.25 -7.49
C THR A 155 3.88 3.36 -7.35
N LEU A 156 5.02 3.23 -8.05
CA LEU A 156 6.14 4.17 -7.99
C LEU A 156 6.01 5.37 -8.95
N ALA A 157 4.96 5.41 -9.79
CA ALA A 157 4.82 6.42 -10.83
C ALA A 157 4.92 7.86 -10.30
N ASN A 158 4.20 8.17 -9.24
CA ASN A 158 4.16 9.50 -8.61
C ASN A 158 5.24 9.71 -7.52
N ARG A 159 6.23 8.83 -7.39
CA ARG A 159 7.28 8.91 -6.35
C ARG A 159 6.68 9.05 -4.95
N PRO A 160 5.91 8.06 -4.48
CA PRO A 160 5.23 8.14 -3.19
C PRO A 160 6.26 8.19 -2.05
N ARG A 161 5.90 8.88 -0.96
CA ARG A 161 6.68 8.90 0.28
C ARG A 161 6.23 7.83 1.27
N LEU A 162 5.08 7.22 1.00
CA LEU A 162 4.47 6.17 1.81
C LEU A 162 4.00 5.03 0.89
N ILE A 163 4.41 3.80 1.19
CA ILE A 163 3.87 2.59 0.60
C ILE A 163 2.96 1.89 1.61
N LEU A 164 1.74 1.58 1.18
CA LEU A 164 0.79 0.76 1.91
C LEU A 164 0.62 -0.57 1.19
N ALA A 165 1.12 -1.66 1.78
CA ALA A 165 1.13 -2.99 1.18
C ALA A 165 0.16 -3.94 1.91
N ASP A 166 -0.89 -4.38 1.23
CA ASP A 166 -1.90 -5.32 1.75
C ASP A 166 -1.62 -6.73 1.23
N GLU A 167 -1.04 -7.59 2.07
CA GLU A 167 -0.65 -8.98 1.77
C GLU A 167 0.13 -9.06 0.42
N PRO A 168 1.22 -8.29 0.24
CA PRO A 168 1.85 -8.08 -1.08
C PRO A 168 2.41 -9.36 -1.71
N THR A 169 2.56 -10.43 -0.91
CA THR A 169 3.13 -11.71 -1.31
C THR A 169 2.11 -12.87 -1.32
N GLY A 170 0.86 -12.61 -0.94
CA GLY A 170 -0.13 -13.65 -0.67
C GLY A 170 -0.53 -14.53 -1.86
N ASN A 171 -0.29 -14.08 -3.10
CA ASN A 171 -0.61 -14.82 -4.33
C ASN A 171 0.65 -15.19 -5.14
N LEU A 172 1.83 -15.11 -4.54
CA LEU A 172 3.10 -15.31 -5.21
C LEU A 172 3.74 -16.63 -4.78
N ASP A 173 4.50 -17.23 -5.69
CA ASP A 173 5.42 -18.29 -5.29
C ASP A 173 6.55 -17.74 -4.40
N PRO A 174 7.29 -18.60 -3.69
CA PRO A 174 8.29 -18.15 -2.73
C PRO A 174 9.39 -17.26 -3.32
N ALA A 175 9.81 -17.49 -4.56
CA ALA A 175 10.87 -16.70 -5.19
C ALA A 175 10.37 -15.28 -5.52
N LEU A 176 9.18 -15.15 -6.10
CA LEU A 176 8.56 -13.86 -6.38
C LEU A 176 8.19 -13.10 -5.08
N ALA A 177 7.83 -13.84 -4.01
CA ALA A 177 7.56 -13.23 -2.72
C ALA A 177 8.81 -12.57 -2.13
N GLU A 178 9.97 -13.21 -2.19
CA GLU A 178 11.25 -12.62 -1.76
C GLU A 178 11.62 -11.41 -2.63
N GLU A 179 11.50 -11.51 -3.97
CA GLU A 179 11.75 -10.39 -4.89
C GLU A 179 10.89 -9.15 -4.53
N MET A 180 9.60 -9.36 -4.21
CA MET A 180 8.72 -8.26 -3.80
C MET A 180 9.18 -7.61 -2.48
N LEU A 181 9.63 -8.41 -1.53
CA LEU A 181 10.12 -7.88 -0.26
C LEU A 181 11.43 -7.12 -0.43
N ASP A 182 12.34 -7.64 -1.24
CA ASP A 182 13.59 -6.96 -1.55
C ASP A 182 13.32 -5.57 -2.16
N HIS A 183 12.34 -5.48 -3.07
CA HIS A 183 11.91 -4.18 -3.60
C HIS A 183 11.33 -3.24 -2.53
N LEU A 184 10.55 -3.75 -1.58
CA LEU A 184 10.03 -2.92 -0.48
C LEU A 184 11.15 -2.46 0.46
N GLU A 185 12.15 -3.32 0.72
CA GLU A 185 13.33 -2.96 1.50
C GLU A 185 14.21 -1.93 0.78
N GLU A 186 14.46 -2.07 -0.51
CA GLU A 186 15.18 -1.09 -1.32
C GLU A 186 14.51 0.29 -1.22
N LEU A 187 13.19 0.36 -1.41
CA LEU A 187 12.43 1.59 -1.28
C LEU A 187 12.53 2.19 0.13
N HIS A 188 12.48 1.35 1.16
CA HIS A 188 12.68 1.79 2.54
C HIS A 188 14.09 2.36 2.74
N GLN A 189 15.14 1.71 2.20
CA GLN A 189 16.52 2.22 2.25
C GLN A 189 16.68 3.56 1.50
N GLU A 190 15.88 3.80 0.46
CA GLU A 190 15.76 5.08 -0.23
C GLU A 190 15.00 6.15 0.59
N GLY A 191 14.53 5.81 1.80
CA GLY A 191 13.83 6.72 2.72
C GLY A 191 12.31 6.71 2.61
N VAL A 192 11.73 5.80 1.82
CA VAL A 192 10.27 5.65 1.72
C VAL A 192 9.73 4.98 2.98
N THR A 193 8.65 5.51 3.53
CA THR A 193 7.92 4.88 4.64
C THR A 193 7.13 3.68 4.13
N VAL A 194 7.19 2.55 4.82
CA VAL A 194 6.47 1.33 4.41
C VAL A 194 5.59 0.83 5.55
N VAL A 195 4.31 0.61 5.27
CA VAL A 195 3.36 -0.08 6.16
C VAL A 195 2.86 -1.31 5.44
N MET A 196 3.27 -2.48 5.92
CA MET A 196 2.90 -3.77 5.32
C MET A 196 1.95 -4.53 6.23
N VAL A 197 0.87 -5.04 5.67
CA VAL A 197 -0.02 -6.01 6.32
C VAL A 197 0.35 -7.39 5.82
N THR A 198 0.58 -8.33 6.72
CA THR A 198 0.83 -9.73 6.37
C THR A 198 0.42 -10.68 7.49
N HIS A 199 0.18 -11.92 7.15
CA HIS A 199 0.01 -13.03 8.10
C HIS A 199 1.23 -13.96 8.11
N ASP A 200 2.22 -13.78 7.22
CA ASP A 200 3.47 -14.56 7.19
C ASP A 200 4.50 -13.92 8.13
N PRO A 201 4.93 -14.65 9.21
CA PRO A 201 5.92 -14.14 10.16
C PRO A 201 7.29 -13.81 9.53
N ARG A 202 7.67 -14.54 8.46
CA ARG A 202 8.96 -14.29 7.77
C ARG A 202 8.94 -12.94 7.08
N MET A 203 7.83 -12.63 6.41
CA MET A 203 7.61 -11.34 5.77
C MET A 203 7.57 -10.21 6.80
N ALA A 204 6.85 -10.44 7.90
CA ALA A 204 6.74 -9.47 8.98
C ALA A 204 8.10 -9.14 9.63
N ALA A 205 9.01 -10.12 9.70
CA ALA A 205 10.35 -9.95 10.28
C ALA A 205 11.28 -9.03 9.47
N ARG A 206 10.94 -8.69 8.21
CA ARG A 206 11.69 -7.70 7.40
C ARG A 206 11.46 -6.26 7.88
N ALA A 207 10.37 -6.00 8.59
CA ALA A 207 10.07 -4.67 9.12
C ALA A 207 10.86 -4.38 10.41
N GLN A 208 11.12 -3.10 10.67
CA GLN A 208 11.81 -2.64 11.89
C GLN A 208 10.94 -2.79 13.15
N ARG A 209 9.61 -2.72 12.99
CA ARG A 209 8.65 -2.80 14.07
C ARG A 209 7.40 -3.57 13.63
N GLN A 210 6.89 -4.40 14.53
CA GLN A 210 5.65 -5.13 14.33
C GLN A 210 4.53 -4.60 15.23
N LEU A 211 3.35 -4.43 14.64
CA LEU A 211 2.11 -4.16 15.36
C LEU A 211 1.23 -5.40 15.27
N ARG A 212 0.82 -5.93 16.40
CA ARG A 212 -0.11 -7.07 16.44
C ARG A 212 -1.54 -6.57 16.57
N LEU A 213 -2.37 -6.90 15.58
CA LEU A 213 -3.80 -6.60 15.56
C LEU A 213 -4.61 -7.86 15.89
N VAL A 214 -5.47 -7.78 16.91
CA VAL A 214 -6.38 -8.85 17.32
C VAL A 214 -7.75 -8.26 17.58
N GLU A 215 -8.79 -8.81 17.00
CA GLU A 215 -10.18 -8.35 17.14
C GLU A 215 -10.35 -6.83 16.98
N GLY A 216 -9.69 -6.28 15.98
CA GLY A 216 -9.74 -4.85 15.68
C GLY A 216 -8.96 -3.94 16.62
N ARG A 217 -8.17 -4.47 17.54
CA ARG A 217 -7.35 -3.73 18.51
C ARG A 217 -5.88 -3.98 18.32
N VAL A 218 -5.04 -2.97 18.54
CA VAL A 218 -3.59 -3.17 18.67
C VAL A 218 -3.32 -3.79 20.03
N SER A 219 -2.79 -5.02 20.04
CA SER A 219 -2.56 -5.79 21.28
C SER A 219 -1.09 -5.73 21.74
N ALA A 220 -0.16 -5.53 20.82
CA ALA A 220 1.26 -5.41 21.13
C ALA A 220 1.98 -4.60 20.04
N THR A 221 3.09 -3.97 20.43
CA THR A 221 4.05 -3.32 19.54
C THR A 221 5.43 -3.83 19.92
N GLU A 222 6.13 -4.47 18.99
CA GLU A 222 7.43 -5.07 19.22
C GLU A 222 8.44 -4.49 18.23
N ALA A 223 9.62 -4.06 18.73
CA ALA A 223 10.75 -3.77 17.87
C ALA A 223 11.31 -5.10 17.33
N VAL A 224 11.51 -5.18 16.02
CA VAL A 224 12.18 -6.34 15.41
C VAL A 224 13.67 -6.05 15.42
N ASN A 225 14.45 -6.87 16.15
CA ASN A 225 15.90 -6.78 16.08
C ASN A 225 16.35 -7.26 14.70
N THR A 226 16.51 -6.35 13.76
CA THR A 226 17.24 -6.60 12.52
C THR A 226 18.70 -6.87 12.87
N ARG A 227 19.15 -8.12 12.71
CA ARG A 227 20.56 -8.51 12.79
C ARG A 227 21.26 -8.22 11.48
#